data_48be7654534b3a2ea958acd2f3569b84
#
_entry.id   48be7654534b3a2ea958acd2f3569b84
#
_cell.length_a   1.000
_cell.length_b   1.000
_cell.length_c   1.000
_cell.angle_alpha   90.00
_cell.angle_beta   90.00
_cell.angle_gamma   90.00
#
_symmetry.space_group_name_H-M   'P 1'
#
loop_
_entity.id
_entity.type
_entity.pdbx_description
1 polymer ?
#
loop_
_entity_poly.entity_id
_entity_poly.type
_entity_poly.pdbx_seq_one_letter_code
_entity_poly.pdbx_strand_id
1 'polypeptide(L)'
;MVAREFGVPMVIAEIEDTQYIAEAESLNIDKVINKKLITSSHVLRIILGRDINTPQVMSLESACVAEIVVGDRAKVTQRPVRELRLPRSMTIAGLIRDGHGILVDGDTRIRQGDHVVVVCLNGHLHAIEPLFG
;
A
#
# COMPACT_ATOMS: atom_id res chain seq x y z
N MET A 1 3.50 29.65 4.82
CA MET A 1 4.42 28.71 5.52
C MET A 1 5.84 29.18 5.29
N VAL A 2 6.51 29.62 6.37
CA VAL A 2 7.78 30.36 6.35
C VAL A 2 8.91 29.63 5.58
N ALA A 3 9.04 28.32 5.73
CA ALA A 3 10.11 27.57 5.07
C ALA A 3 10.11 27.68 3.54
N ARG A 4 8.95 27.72 2.90
CA ARG A 4 8.84 27.92 1.43
C ARG A 4 9.23 29.33 0.99
N GLU A 5 8.93 30.33 1.81
CA GLU A 5 9.32 31.73 1.53
C GLU A 5 10.84 31.89 1.51
N PHE A 6 11.56 31.07 2.26
CA PHE A 6 13.03 31.04 2.27
C PHE A 6 13.64 30.12 1.21
N GLY A 7 12.86 29.60 0.27
CA GLY A 7 13.36 28.79 -0.84
C GLY A 7 13.86 27.40 -0.45
N VAL A 8 13.39 26.84 0.68
CA VAL A 8 13.76 25.49 1.11
C VAL A 8 13.23 24.48 0.10
N PRO A 9 14.08 23.62 -0.49
CA PRO A 9 13.69 22.72 -1.59
C PRO A 9 12.75 21.59 -1.16
N MET A 10 12.77 21.18 0.10
CA MET A 10 11.91 20.12 0.64
C MET A 10 11.49 20.45 2.07
N VAL A 11 10.20 20.36 2.34
CA VAL A 11 9.62 20.59 3.67
C VAL A 11 8.97 19.29 4.15
N ILE A 12 9.43 18.80 5.30
CA ILE A 12 8.88 17.62 5.96
C ILE A 12 8.29 18.08 7.30
N ALA A 13 7.04 17.72 7.55
CA ALA A 13 6.38 18.02 8.83
C ALA A 13 6.06 16.73 9.59
N GLU A 14 6.31 16.76 10.89
CA GLU A 14 5.84 15.73 11.81
C GLU A 14 4.51 16.18 12.43
N ILE A 15 3.50 15.30 12.41
CA ILE A 15 2.17 15.55 12.97
C ILE A 15 1.82 14.39 13.91
N GLU A 16 1.62 14.70 15.19
CA GLU A 16 1.30 13.69 16.20
C GLU A 16 -0.16 13.24 16.14
N ASP A 17 -1.08 14.17 15.87
CA ASP A 17 -2.50 13.89 15.81
C ASP A 17 -2.95 13.65 14.38
N THR A 18 -3.52 12.46 14.15
CA THR A 18 -3.91 12.00 12.81
C THR A 18 -5.02 12.87 12.18
N GLN A 19 -5.84 13.53 12.98
CA GLN A 19 -6.90 14.41 12.47
C GLN A 19 -6.37 15.62 11.69
N TYR A 20 -5.13 16.06 11.94
CA TYR A 20 -4.51 17.19 11.25
C TYR A 20 -3.68 16.81 10.03
N ILE A 21 -3.58 15.52 9.68
CA ILE A 21 -2.79 15.05 8.52
C ILE A 21 -3.35 15.65 7.23
N ALA A 22 -4.65 15.57 7.00
CA ALA A 22 -5.30 16.11 5.80
C ALA A 22 -5.13 17.63 5.67
N GLU A 23 -5.21 18.36 6.79
CA GLU A 23 -4.95 19.80 6.81
C GLU A 23 -3.49 20.12 6.45
N ALA A 24 -2.54 19.36 7.00
CA ALA A 24 -1.13 19.54 6.71
C ALA A 24 -0.78 19.25 5.24
N GLU A 25 -1.38 18.24 4.64
CA GLU A 25 -1.22 17.93 3.23
C GLU A 25 -1.73 19.08 2.35
N SER A 26 -2.79 19.77 2.78
CA SER A 26 -3.34 20.96 2.08
C SER A 26 -2.39 22.17 2.12
N LEU A 27 -1.46 22.23 3.08
CA LEU A 27 -0.52 23.35 3.28
C LEU A 27 0.73 23.33 2.38
N ASN A 28 0.73 22.55 1.30
CA ASN A 28 1.85 22.44 0.38
C ASN A 28 3.16 21.96 1.06
N ILE A 29 3.02 20.99 1.96
CA ILE A 29 4.11 20.27 2.61
C ILE A 29 4.48 19.08 1.72
N ASP A 30 5.78 18.90 1.43
CA ASP A 30 6.22 17.84 0.52
C ASP A 30 6.03 16.45 1.12
N LYS A 31 6.16 16.32 2.45
CA LYS A 31 5.96 15.06 3.17
C LYS A 31 5.47 15.29 4.58
N VAL A 32 4.40 14.58 4.95
CA VAL A 32 3.90 14.52 6.32
C VAL A 32 4.33 13.20 6.95
N ILE A 33 4.81 13.24 8.18
CA ILE A 33 5.23 12.08 8.97
C ILE A 33 4.37 12.02 10.23
N ASN A 34 3.81 10.83 10.50
CA ASN A 34 3.19 10.53 11.78
C ASN A 34 3.85 9.30 12.40
N LYS A 35 4.49 9.47 13.56
CA LYS A 35 5.23 8.40 14.24
C LYS A 35 4.34 7.20 14.59
N LYS A 36 3.11 7.44 15.04
CA LYS A 36 2.18 6.38 15.43
C LYS A 36 1.82 5.50 14.22
N LEU A 37 1.56 6.10 13.06
CA LEU A 37 1.26 5.36 11.83
C LEU A 37 2.47 4.57 11.32
N ILE A 38 3.66 5.16 11.35
CA ILE A 38 4.90 4.46 10.97
C ILE A 38 5.16 3.28 11.91
N THR A 39 5.04 3.50 13.22
CA THR A 39 5.28 2.45 14.20
C THR A 39 4.25 1.33 14.08
N SER A 40 2.96 1.65 13.96
CA SER A 40 1.91 0.64 13.80
C SER A 40 2.08 -0.17 12.51
N SER A 41 2.47 0.46 11.40
CA SER A 41 2.77 -0.23 10.15
C SER A 41 3.97 -1.18 10.31
N HIS A 42 5.00 -0.77 11.08
CA HIS A 42 6.16 -1.60 11.34
C HIS A 42 5.82 -2.80 12.24
N VAL A 43 5.03 -2.58 13.30
CA VAL A 43 4.55 -3.66 14.19
C VAL A 43 3.68 -4.64 13.42
N LEU A 44 2.76 -4.14 12.58
CA LEU A 44 1.91 -4.99 11.76
C LEU A 44 2.73 -5.88 10.82
N ARG A 45 3.76 -5.35 10.21
CA ARG A 45 4.69 -6.09 9.35
C ARG A 45 5.39 -7.22 10.11
N ILE A 46 5.83 -6.98 11.34
CA ILE A 46 6.46 -7.99 12.19
C ILE A 46 5.45 -9.10 12.55
N ILE A 47 4.22 -8.73 12.91
CA ILE A 47 3.17 -9.69 13.30
C ILE A 47 2.76 -10.58 12.12
N LEU A 48 2.66 -10.03 10.92
CA LEU A 48 2.28 -10.76 9.71
C LEU A 48 3.42 -11.67 9.20
N GLY A 49 4.64 -11.57 9.76
CA GLY A 49 5.72 -12.56 9.61
C GLY A 49 6.23 -12.76 8.19
N ARG A 50 5.95 -11.87 7.25
CA ARG A 50 6.34 -11.98 5.85
C ARG A 50 7.05 -10.73 5.38
N ASP A 51 7.90 -10.90 4.36
CA ASP A 51 8.49 -9.82 3.57
C ASP A 51 7.41 -9.06 2.77
N ILE A 52 6.46 -8.49 3.51
CA ILE A 52 5.61 -7.46 2.96
C ILE A 52 6.49 -6.21 2.90
N ASN A 53 7.14 -6.01 1.79
CA ASN A 53 7.67 -4.71 1.45
C ASN A 53 6.46 -3.79 1.31
N THR A 54 6.05 -3.21 2.42
CA THR A 54 4.97 -2.23 2.42
C THR A 54 5.62 -0.87 2.18
N PRO A 55 5.66 -0.37 0.95
CA PRO A 55 5.92 1.02 0.73
C PRO A 55 4.66 1.75 1.16
N GLN A 56 4.76 2.50 2.21
CA GLN A 56 3.77 3.47 2.64
C GLN A 56 2.31 2.96 2.60
N VAL A 57 1.81 2.58 3.77
CA VAL A 57 0.37 2.66 4.02
C VAL A 57 0.01 4.14 3.85
N MET A 58 -0.36 4.53 2.65
CA MET A 58 -1.11 5.77 2.45
C MET A 58 -2.49 5.50 3.01
N SER A 59 -2.70 5.90 4.25
CA SER A 59 -4.01 5.97 4.85
C SER A 59 -4.73 7.19 4.25
N LEU A 60 -5.36 6.99 3.11
CA LEU A 60 -6.57 7.73 2.79
C LEU A 60 -7.62 7.26 3.79
N GLU A 61 -8.42 8.14 4.34
CA GLU A 61 -9.33 7.91 5.49
C GLU A 61 -10.12 6.60 5.49
N SER A 62 -10.18 5.87 4.40
CA SER A 62 -10.92 4.62 4.24
C SER A 62 -10.27 3.59 3.30
N ALA A 63 -9.06 3.84 2.79
CA ALA A 63 -8.39 2.92 1.88
C ALA A 63 -6.96 2.60 2.36
N CYS A 64 -6.55 1.35 2.17
CA CYS A 64 -5.20 0.87 2.43
C CYS A 64 -4.60 0.37 1.12
N VAL A 65 -3.37 0.76 0.84
CA VAL A 65 -2.59 0.24 -0.29
C VAL A 65 -1.48 -0.63 0.27
N ALA A 66 -1.39 -1.86 -0.20
CA ALA A 66 -0.34 -2.79 0.19
C ALA A 66 0.35 -3.37 -1.04
N GLU A 67 1.66 -3.49 -0.96
CA GLU A 67 2.46 -4.27 -1.90
C GLU A 67 2.71 -5.65 -1.29
N ILE A 68 2.40 -6.71 -2.01
CA ILE A 68 2.51 -8.09 -1.54
C ILE A 68 3.35 -8.87 -2.52
N VAL A 69 4.39 -9.52 -2.02
CA VAL A 69 5.19 -10.45 -2.83
C VAL A 69 4.45 -11.79 -2.93
N VAL A 70 4.23 -12.25 -4.15
CA VAL A 70 3.52 -13.50 -4.42
C VAL A 70 4.37 -14.69 -4.04
N GLY A 71 3.92 -15.45 -3.05
CA GLY A 71 4.60 -16.63 -2.54
C GLY A 71 4.52 -17.84 -3.47
N ASP A 72 5.23 -18.89 -3.08
CA ASP A 72 5.15 -20.20 -3.73
C ASP A 72 3.75 -20.81 -3.51
N ARG A 73 3.13 -21.32 -4.59
CA ARG A 73 1.77 -21.90 -4.58
C ARG A 73 0.63 -20.95 -4.21
N ALA A 74 0.84 -19.63 -4.30
CA ALA A 74 -0.20 -18.66 -4.05
C ALA A 74 -1.42 -18.88 -4.97
N LYS A 75 -2.63 -18.83 -4.42
CA LYS A 75 -3.88 -19.07 -5.17
C LYS A 75 -4.08 -18.08 -6.32
N VAL A 76 -3.54 -16.87 -6.18
CA VAL A 76 -3.63 -15.83 -7.22
C VAL A 76 -2.89 -16.20 -8.52
N THR A 77 -1.95 -17.16 -8.49
CA THR A 77 -1.22 -17.58 -9.69
C THR A 77 -1.99 -18.56 -10.57
N GLN A 78 -3.03 -19.19 -10.02
CA GLN A 78 -3.74 -20.29 -10.67
C GLN A 78 -4.70 -19.83 -11.78
N ARG A 79 -5.20 -18.60 -11.70
CA ARG A 79 -6.26 -18.08 -12.58
C ARG A 79 -5.98 -16.63 -12.95
N PRO A 80 -6.54 -16.13 -14.07
CA PRO A 80 -6.49 -14.70 -14.39
C PRO A 80 -7.27 -13.88 -13.36
N VAL A 81 -6.93 -12.61 -13.23
CA VAL A 81 -7.45 -11.71 -12.19
C VAL A 81 -8.98 -11.69 -12.15
N ARG A 82 -9.66 -11.67 -13.30
CA ARG A 82 -11.14 -11.71 -13.39
C ARG A 82 -11.78 -12.92 -12.71
N GLU A 83 -11.06 -14.03 -12.56
CA GLU A 83 -11.56 -15.27 -11.96
C GLU A 83 -11.19 -15.43 -10.48
N LEU A 84 -10.41 -14.51 -9.91
CA LEU A 84 -9.94 -14.60 -8.52
C LEU A 84 -11.03 -14.36 -7.47
N ARG A 85 -12.23 -13.90 -7.87
CA ARG A 85 -13.34 -13.60 -6.95
C ARG A 85 -12.92 -12.74 -5.77
N LEU A 86 -12.19 -11.65 -6.05
CA LEU A 86 -11.76 -10.72 -5.02
C LEU A 86 -12.96 -10.12 -4.29
N PRO A 87 -12.85 -9.87 -2.97
CA PRO A 87 -13.86 -9.12 -2.22
C PRO A 87 -14.14 -7.76 -2.89
N ARG A 88 -15.38 -7.28 -2.82
CA ARG A 88 -15.76 -5.97 -3.39
C ARG A 88 -15.01 -4.79 -2.79
N SER A 89 -14.48 -4.97 -1.59
CA SER A 89 -13.65 -3.96 -0.89
C SER A 89 -12.19 -3.98 -1.32
N MET A 90 -11.81 -4.77 -2.34
CA MET A 90 -10.45 -4.98 -2.75
C MET A 90 -10.29 -4.92 -4.27
N THR A 91 -9.20 -4.34 -4.74
CA THR A 91 -8.80 -4.38 -6.14
C THR A 91 -7.28 -4.53 -6.25
N ILE A 92 -6.83 -5.19 -7.33
CA ILE A 92 -5.42 -5.23 -7.70
C ILE A 92 -5.20 -4.09 -8.68
N ALA A 93 -4.40 -3.10 -8.28
CA ALA A 93 -4.14 -1.90 -9.08
C ALA A 93 -3.05 -2.14 -10.12
N GLY A 94 -2.03 -2.93 -9.77
CA GLY A 94 -0.90 -3.21 -10.63
C GLY A 94 0.01 -4.28 -10.04
N LEU A 95 1.06 -4.61 -10.75
CA LEU A 95 2.14 -5.46 -10.26
C LEU A 95 3.49 -4.98 -10.80
N ILE A 96 4.55 -5.33 -10.10
CA ILE A 96 5.93 -5.13 -10.54
C ILE A 96 6.51 -6.52 -10.80
N ARG A 97 7.00 -6.74 -12.00
CA ARG A 97 7.67 -7.96 -12.46
C ARG A 97 8.99 -7.60 -13.09
N ASP A 98 10.07 -8.22 -12.65
CA ASP A 98 11.43 -7.97 -13.18
C ASP A 98 11.79 -6.46 -13.18
N GLY A 99 11.37 -5.73 -12.14
CA GLY A 99 11.58 -4.29 -12.01
C GLY A 99 10.69 -3.39 -12.88
N HIS A 100 9.73 -3.96 -13.63
CA HIS A 100 8.83 -3.22 -14.50
C HIS A 100 7.40 -3.19 -13.96
N GLY A 101 6.81 -2.01 -13.89
CA GLY A 101 5.42 -1.82 -13.50
C GLY A 101 4.47 -2.26 -14.61
N ILE A 102 3.46 -3.05 -14.28
CA ILE A 102 2.43 -3.58 -15.18
C ILE A 102 1.07 -3.19 -14.61
N LEU A 103 0.25 -2.51 -15.42
CA LEU A 103 -1.15 -2.30 -15.07
C LEU A 103 -1.90 -3.62 -15.21
N VAL A 104 -2.68 -3.95 -14.19
CA VAL A 104 -3.43 -5.20 -14.14
C VAL A 104 -4.80 -5.01 -14.77
N ASP A 105 -5.16 -5.90 -15.68
CA ASP A 105 -6.50 -6.08 -16.24
C ASP A 105 -7.08 -7.44 -15.86
N GLY A 106 -8.30 -7.72 -16.29
CA GLY A 106 -8.96 -8.98 -15.99
C GLY A 106 -8.26 -10.23 -16.55
N ASP A 107 -7.52 -10.11 -17.64
CA ASP A 107 -6.81 -11.22 -18.30
C ASP A 107 -5.39 -11.41 -17.76
N THR A 108 -4.90 -10.49 -16.96
CA THR A 108 -3.57 -10.54 -16.36
C THR A 108 -3.42 -11.78 -15.49
N ARG A 109 -2.32 -12.52 -15.69
CA ARG A 109 -1.93 -13.65 -14.85
C ARG A 109 -0.78 -13.24 -13.93
N ILE A 110 -1.02 -13.34 -12.65
CA ILE A 110 -0.04 -13.09 -11.60
C ILE A 110 0.88 -14.31 -11.50
N ARG A 111 2.16 -14.09 -11.25
CA ARG A 111 3.19 -15.14 -11.13
C ARG A 111 3.85 -15.08 -9.77
N GLN A 112 4.45 -16.18 -9.37
CA GLN A 112 5.34 -16.20 -8.21
C GLN A 112 6.45 -15.16 -8.37
N GLY A 113 6.76 -14.47 -7.27
CA GLY A 113 7.77 -13.41 -7.25
C GLY A 113 7.28 -12.05 -7.76
N ASP A 114 6.07 -11.93 -8.30
CA ASP A 114 5.48 -10.62 -8.60
C ASP A 114 5.25 -9.84 -7.31
N HIS A 115 5.51 -8.54 -7.37
CA HIS A 115 5.13 -7.60 -6.32
C HIS A 115 3.78 -6.99 -6.71
N VAL A 116 2.72 -7.43 -6.07
CA VAL A 116 1.34 -7.03 -6.43
C VAL A 116 0.88 -5.89 -5.55
N VAL A 117 0.44 -4.80 -6.18
CA VAL A 117 -0.14 -3.64 -5.50
C VAL A 117 -1.65 -3.83 -5.36
N VAL A 118 -2.08 -3.98 -4.12
CA VAL A 118 -3.49 -4.19 -3.76
C VAL A 118 -4.02 -2.97 -3.04
N VAL A 119 -5.21 -2.53 -3.43
CA VAL A 119 -5.97 -1.47 -2.75
C VAL A 119 -7.14 -2.11 -2.02
N CYS A 120 -7.24 -1.86 -0.72
CA CYS A 120 -8.31 -2.37 0.14
C CYS A 120 -9.06 -1.22 0.77
N LEU A 121 -10.37 -1.29 0.81
CA LEU A 121 -11.22 -0.38 1.57
C LEU A 121 -11.42 -0.95 3.00
N ASN A 122 -11.52 -0.03 3.98
CA ASN A 122 -11.86 -0.36 5.38
C ASN A 122 -10.91 -1.36 6.09
N GLY A 123 -9.62 -1.38 5.75
CA GLY A 123 -8.62 -2.14 6.51
C GLY A 123 -8.72 -3.68 6.44
N HIS A 124 -9.43 -4.25 5.47
CA HIS A 124 -9.60 -5.70 5.31
C HIS A 124 -8.35 -6.42 4.74
N LEU A 125 -7.16 -6.01 5.15
CA LEU A 125 -5.89 -6.64 4.73
C LEU A 125 -5.83 -8.14 5.06
N HIS A 126 -6.41 -8.59 6.17
CA HIS A 126 -6.44 -10.00 6.55
C HIS A 126 -7.17 -10.92 5.55
N ALA A 127 -8.09 -10.37 4.76
CA ALA A 127 -8.77 -11.14 3.71
C ALA A 127 -7.88 -11.51 2.53
N ILE A 128 -6.68 -10.90 2.45
CA ILE A 128 -5.72 -11.06 1.35
C ILE A 128 -4.78 -12.24 1.57
N GLU A 129 -4.38 -12.53 2.81
CA GLU A 129 -3.39 -13.55 3.14
C GLU A 129 -3.65 -14.91 2.48
N PRO A 130 -4.89 -15.46 2.48
CA PRO A 130 -5.15 -16.77 1.89
C PRO A 130 -5.00 -16.82 0.36
N LEU A 131 -4.89 -15.66 -0.31
CA LEU A 131 -4.78 -15.56 -1.75
C LEU A 131 -3.33 -15.51 -2.22
N PHE A 132 -2.44 -14.91 -1.44
CA PHE A 132 -1.07 -14.59 -1.82
C PHE A 132 0.01 -15.49 -1.17
N GLY A 133 -0.38 -16.35 -0.24
CA GLY A 133 0.57 -17.23 0.42
C GLY A 133 0.07 -18.53 0.89
#